data_c070256ae9bc8c1a20e05d3980603966
#
_entry.id   c070256ae9bc8c1a20e05d3980603966
#
_cell.length_a   1.000
_cell.length_b   1.000
_cell.length_c   1.000
_cell.angle_alpha   90.00
_cell.angle_beta   90.00
_cell.angle_gamma   90.00
#
_symmetry.space_group_name_H-M   'P 1'
#
loop_
_entity.id
_entity.type
_entity.pdbx_description
1 polymer ?
#
loop_
_entity_poly.entity_id
_entity_poly.type
_entity_poly.pdbx_seq_one_letter_code
_entity_poly.pdbx_strand_id
1 'polypeptide(L)'
;MVGIIDKAIEDFAAEIGPVGPIAIQGGKTRWDMHGVLAPEARLLSAPTGIVTYKPEEMIVTARAGTTVADLHAHLEKDGQRTSLPDRGGTIGGAIAVGENDLNVLGKGRVRDAVLQIRYISADGEIVSSGAPVVKNVSGFNLHKLFVGSFGTLGLIAEVTLRTNPIPAESMWLTAADMDPLQIFNSLYKPSAVLWDGGSTWVHLEGHTPDVENQKTKLSKMGNFKEIEIGPDLPPFRWSLPPANLYEISQYKMGYSIASIGVGTVWAEHPQPMRSSDRGKQIIEQRLKQQFDPMNRLNPGRKVGNWS
;
A
#
# COMPACT_ATOMS: atom_id res chain seq x y z
N MET A 1 21.74 17.22 5.17
CA MET A 1 22.66 16.27 5.83
C MET A 1 22.35 14.88 5.33
N VAL A 2 23.28 14.22 4.64
CA VAL A 2 23.15 12.78 4.32
C VAL A 2 23.30 12.08 5.68
N GLY A 3 22.23 11.48 6.19
CA GLY A 3 22.28 10.73 7.44
C GLY A 3 23.31 9.61 7.35
N ILE A 4 23.94 9.27 8.46
CA ILE A 4 24.91 8.18 8.55
C ILE A 4 24.27 6.92 7.98
N ILE A 5 24.89 6.32 6.95
CA ILE A 5 24.47 5.03 6.40
C ILE A 5 24.94 3.98 7.41
N ASP A 6 24.03 3.13 7.85
CA ASP A 6 24.41 2.10 8.80
C ASP A 6 25.03 0.87 8.09
N LYS A 7 25.83 0.13 8.84
CA LYS A 7 26.56 -1.02 8.31
C LYS A 7 25.66 -2.08 7.67
N ALA A 8 24.45 -2.27 8.16
CA ALA A 8 23.53 -3.27 7.60
C ALA A 8 23.10 -2.90 6.17
N ILE A 9 23.00 -1.62 5.84
CA ILE A 9 22.69 -1.16 4.48
C ILE A 9 23.92 -1.28 3.59
N GLU A 10 25.12 -0.97 4.12
CA GLU A 10 26.38 -1.15 3.39
C GLU A 10 26.64 -2.62 3.06
N ASP A 11 26.46 -3.52 4.04
CA ASP A 11 26.60 -4.97 3.85
C ASP A 11 25.58 -5.49 2.81
N PHE A 12 24.35 -4.98 2.86
CA PHE A 12 23.31 -5.34 1.90
C PHE A 12 23.64 -4.84 0.48
N ALA A 13 24.16 -3.63 0.35
CA ALA A 13 24.62 -3.10 -0.94
C ALA A 13 25.80 -3.90 -1.49
N ALA A 14 26.76 -4.27 -0.66
CA ALA A 14 27.90 -5.10 -1.03
C ALA A 14 27.46 -6.51 -1.48
N GLU A 15 26.47 -7.10 -0.79
CA GLU A 15 25.90 -8.39 -1.18
C GLU A 15 25.16 -8.30 -2.52
N ILE A 16 24.43 -7.21 -2.79
CA ILE A 16 23.78 -6.98 -4.08
C ILE A 16 24.81 -6.86 -5.20
N GLY A 17 25.83 -6.07 -5.00
CA GLY A 17 26.85 -5.80 -5.97
C GLY A 17 26.34 -5.17 -7.27
N PRO A 18 27.23 -4.89 -8.25
CA PRO A 18 26.85 -4.20 -9.50
C PRO A 18 26.46 -5.14 -10.66
N VAL A 19 26.56 -6.45 -10.50
CA VAL A 19 26.41 -7.40 -11.62
C VAL A 19 25.42 -8.53 -11.34
N GLY A 20 24.89 -9.10 -12.40
CA GLY A 20 24.00 -10.26 -12.38
C GLY A 20 22.54 -9.95 -12.01
N PRO A 21 21.61 -10.82 -12.43
CA PRO A 21 20.19 -10.68 -12.11
C PRO A 21 19.95 -10.96 -10.63
N ILE A 22 19.11 -10.11 -10.01
CA ILE A 22 18.87 -10.15 -8.56
C ILE A 22 17.42 -9.84 -8.24
N ALA A 23 16.87 -10.49 -7.22
CA ALA A 23 15.54 -10.22 -6.71
C ALA A 23 15.50 -10.22 -5.19
N ILE A 24 14.64 -9.40 -4.63
CA ILE A 24 14.40 -9.35 -3.20
C ILE A 24 13.18 -10.19 -2.85
N GLN A 25 13.36 -11.11 -1.90
CA GLN A 25 12.27 -11.85 -1.28
C GLN A 25 11.97 -11.29 0.11
N GLY A 26 10.70 -11.00 0.37
CA GLY A 26 10.17 -10.75 1.70
C GLY A 26 9.36 -11.97 2.18
N GLY A 27 8.21 -11.75 2.78
CA GLY A 27 7.28 -12.81 3.22
C GLY A 27 6.58 -13.58 2.10
N LYS A 28 6.85 -13.29 0.84
CA LYS A 28 6.27 -13.94 -0.37
C LYS A 28 4.73 -13.91 -0.45
N THR A 29 4.06 -13.08 0.32
CA THR A 29 2.59 -13.01 0.39
C THR A 29 1.94 -12.52 -0.91
N ARG A 30 2.73 -11.91 -1.80
CA ARG A 30 2.32 -11.42 -3.13
C ARG A 30 3.31 -11.83 -4.21
N TRP A 31 3.92 -13.00 -4.04
CA TRP A 31 5.02 -13.44 -4.89
C TRP A 31 4.62 -13.63 -6.35
N ASP A 32 3.43 -14.16 -6.59
CA ASP A 32 2.97 -14.51 -7.93
C ASP A 32 2.28 -13.35 -8.68
N MET A 33 2.20 -12.18 -8.04
CA MET A 33 1.68 -10.99 -8.69
C MET A 33 2.69 -10.43 -9.70
N HIS A 34 2.19 -10.00 -10.85
CA HIS A 34 2.94 -9.22 -11.85
C HIS A 34 4.11 -9.91 -12.58
N GLY A 35 4.00 -11.20 -12.83
CA GLY A 35 4.92 -11.95 -13.69
C GLY A 35 5.75 -12.96 -12.92
N VAL A 36 6.37 -13.86 -13.69
CA VAL A 36 7.25 -14.90 -13.16
C VAL A 36 8.67 -14.34 -13.11
N LEU A 37 9.31 -14.49 -11.95
CA LEU A 37 10.70 -14.10 -11.78
C LEU A 37 11.60 -14.97 -12.66
N ALA A 38 12.59 -14.36 -13.30
CA ALA A 38 13.59 -15.08 -14.07
C ALA A 38 14.35 -16.09 -13.18
N PRO A 39 14.49 -17.35 -13.60
CA PRO A 39 15.03 -18.41 -12.74
C PRO A 39 16.50 -18.22 -12.35
N GLU A 40 17.26 -17.45 -13.13
CA GLU A 40 18.66 -17.12 -12.87
C GLU A 40 18.82 -16.00 -11.83
N ALA A 41 17.74 -15.35 -11.39
CA ALA A 41 17.82 -14.28 -10.44
C ALA A 41 18.23 -14.78 -9.05
N ARG A 42 19.32 -14.22 -8.51
CA ARG A 42 19.75 -14.48 -7.15
C ARG A 42 18.79 -13.84 -6.16
N LEU A 43 18.33 -14.62 -5.18
CA LEU A 43 17.37 -14.16 -4.19
C LEU A 43 18.09 -13.66 -2.93
N LEU A 44 17.78 -12.44 -2.51
CA LEU A 44 18.26 -11.84 -1.27
C LEU A 44 17.09 -11.37 -0.40
N SER A 45 17.36 -11.19 0.89
CA SER A 45 16.43 -10.58 1.85
C SER A 45 16.97 -9.23 2.30
N ALA A 46 16.12 -8.22 2.35
CA ALA A 46 16.50 -6.90 2.87
C ALA A 46 16.76 -6.97 4.39
N PRO A 47 17.62 -6.10 4.94
CA PRO A 47 17.88 -6.02 6.38
C PRO A 47 16.62 -5.67 7.17
N THR A 48 16.61 -6.07 8.46
CA THR A 48 15.46 -5.91 9.37
C THR A 48 15.79 -4.94 10.51
N GLY A 49 14.77 -4.43 11.18
CA GLY A 49 14.84 -3.64 12.41
C GLY A 49 14.26 -2.23 12.27
N ILE A 50 13.80 -1.68 13.39
CA ILE A 50 13.43 -0.26 13.52
C ILE A 50 14.70 0.54 13.75
N VAL A 51 14.95 1.55 12.92
CA VAL A 51 16.17 2.37 12.98
C VAL A 51 15.97 3.57 13.90
N THR A 52 14.89 4.32 13.67
CA THR A 52 14.50 5.43 14.53
C THR A 52 12.98 5.53 14.60
N TYR A 53 12.48 5.94 15.75
CA TYR A 53 11.08 6.25 15.92
C TYR A 53 10.93 7.50 16.77
N LYS A 54 10.16 8.45 16.27
CA LYS A 54 9.87 9.73 16.93
C LYS A 54 8.36 9.92 17.00
N PRO A 55 7.74 9.43 18.07
CA PRO A 55 6.29 9.48 18.24
C PRO A 55 5.73 10.91 18.15
N GLU A 56 6.42 11.88 18.71
CA GLU A 56 6.05 13.29 18.73
C GLU A 56 6.06 13.96 17.35
N GLU A 57 6.92 13.46 16.44
CA GLU A 57 6.97 13.90 15.04
C GLU A 57 6.07 13.04 14.13
N MET A 58 5.50 11.95 14.65
CA MET A 58 4.75 10.94 13.88
C MET A 58 5.56 10.34 12.73
N ILE A 59 6.82 10.01 12.99
CA ILE A 59 7.76 9.50 11.98
C ILE A 59 8.48 8.27 12.51
N VAL A 60 8.52 7.21 11.69
CA VAL A 60 9.31 6.00 11.93
C VAL A 60 10.20 5.71 10.73
N THR A 61 11.44 5.34 10.98
CA THR A 61 12.37 4.78 9.98
C THR A 61 12.64 3.32 10.30
N ALA A 62 12.40 2.44 9.33
CA ALA A 62 12.57 1.01 9.47
C ALA A 62 13.24 0.42 8.23
N ARG A 63 14.02 -0.65 8.43
CA ARG A 63 14.62 -1.42 7.34
C ARG A 63 13.57 -2.26 6.62
N ALA A 64 13.73 -2.41 5.32
CA ALA A 64 12.70 -2.94 4.42
C ALA A 64 12.33 -4.42 4.66
N GLY A 65 13.23 -5.19 5.27
CA GLY A 65 12.98 -6.59 5.64
C GLY A 65 12.16 -6.78 6.91
N THR A 66 11.94 -5.72 7.70
CA THR A 66 11.08 -5.76 8.89
C THR A 66 9.65 -6.13 8.49
N THR A 67 9.00 -7.00 9.25
CA THR A 67 7.60 -7.35 8.99
C THR A 67 6.66 -6.18 9.28
N VAL A 68 5.55 -6.09 8.57
CA VAL A 68 4.53 -5.07 8.84
C VAL A 68 3.93 -5.27 10.25
N ALA A 69 3.76 -6.53 10.66
CA ALA A 69 3.27 -6.89 12.00
C ALA A 69 4.21 -6.36 13.10
N ASP A 70 5.54 -6.58 12.99
CA ASP A 70 6.51 -6.08 13.97
C ASP A 70 6.52 -4.56 14.03
N LEU A 71 6.40 -3.89 12.87
CA LEU A 71 6.28 -2.44 12.81
C LEU A 71 5.03 -1.96 13.57
N HIS A 72 3.86 -2.56 13.30
CA HIS A 72 2.62 -2.15 13.95
C HIS A 72 2.67 -2.43 15.46
N ALA A 73 3.14 -3.61 15.89
CA ALA A 73 3.31 -3.92 17.31
C ALA A 73 4.29 -2.96 18.03
N HIS A 74 5.29 -2.43 17.31
CA HIS A 74 6.19 -1.42 17.86
C HIS A 74 5.48 -0.06 18.04
N LEU A 75 4.74 0.40 17.04
CA LEU A 75 4.06 1.70 17.04
C LEU A 75 2.86 1.75 17.98
N GLU A 76 2.17 0.62 18.16
CA GLU A 76 1.00 0.50 19.04
C GLU A 76 1.32 0.87 20.49
N LYS A 77 2.56 0.66 20.95
CA LYS A 77 3.03 1.03 22.31
C LYS A 77 2.86 2.52 22.60
N ASP A 78 2.91 3.35 21.56
CA ASP A 78 2.72 4.80 21.63
C ASP A 78 1.38 5.23 21.00
N GLY A 79 0.42 4.31 20.85
CA GLY A 79 -0.90 4.58 20.28
C GLY A 79 -0.86 5.01 18.81
N GLN A 80 0.12 4.54 18.03
CA GLN A 80 0.28 4.91 16.62
C GLN A 80 0.21 3.70 15.69
N ARG A 81 -0.09 3.95 14.42
CA ARG A 81 -0.14 2.98 13.33
C ARG A 81 0.35 3.59 12.01
N THR A 82 0.61 2.79 10.98
CA THR A 82 0.91 3.26 9.62
C THR A 82 -0.26 2.99 8.67
N SER A 83 -0.15 3.56 7.45
CA SER A 83 -1.07 3.25 6.33
C SER A 83 -0.74 1.93 5.63
N LEU A 84 0.32 1.21 6.03
CA LEU A 84 0.66 -0.09 5.45
C LEU A 84 -0.42 -1.12 5.83
N PRO A 85 -0.94 -1.91 4.85
CA PRO A 85 -1.82 -3.01 5.17
C PRO A 85 -1.03 -4.15 5.81
N ASP A 86 -1.49 -4.64 6.96
CA ASP A 86 -0.96 -5.88 7.54
C ASP A 86 -1.66 -7.09 6.93
N ARG A 87 -1.01 -7.67 5.94
CA ARG A 87 -1.45 -8.91 5.27
C ARG A 87 -0.33 -9.95 5.28
N GLY A 88 0.49 -9.90 6.32
CA GLY A 88 1.78 -10.58 6.36
C GLY A 88 2.80 -9.91 5.43
N GLY A 89 4.03 -10.35 5.50
CA GLY A 89 5.11 -9.83 4.66
C GLY A 89 5.86 -8.66 5.28
N THR A 90 6.75 -8.06 4.48
CA THR A 90 7.71 -7.06 4.93
C THR A 90 7.30 -5.65 4.49
N ILE A 91 7.84 -4.63 5.16
CA ILE A 91 7.65 -3.22 4.83
C ILE A 91 8.04 -2.95 3.36
N GLY A 92 9.23 -3.41 2.94
CA GLY A 92 9.70 -3.25 1.56
C GLY A 92 8.78 -3.93 0.55
N GLY A 93 8.27 -5.14 0.87
CA GLY A 93 7.30 -5.85 0.04
C GLY A 93 5.97 -5.13 -0.08
N ALA A 94 5.41 -4.63 1.02
CA ALA A 94 4.16 -3.86 1.03
C ALA A 94 4.27 -2.58 0.19
N ILE A 95 5.39 -1.85 0.30
CA ILE A 95 5.65 -0.66 -0.49
C ILE A 95 5.90 -1.00 -1.97
N ALA A 96 6.70 -2.02 -2.25
CA ALA A 96 6.97 -2.44 -3.63
C ALA A 96 5.70 -2.87 -4.36
N VAL A 97 4.74 -3.50 -3.69
CA VAL A 97 3.41 -3.81 -4.21
C VAL A 97 2.50 -2.57 -4.28
N GLY A 98 2.59 -1.68 -3.30
CA GLY A 98 1.84 -0.42 -3.26
C GLY A 98 0.34 -0.58 -3.01
N GLU A 99 -0.09 -1.71 -2.47
CA GLU A 99 -1.49 -1.98 -2.17
C GLU A 99 -1.94 -1.19 -0.94
N ASN A 100 -3.04 -0.46 -1.07
CA ASN A 100 -3.61 0.28 0.04
C ASN A 100 -4.42 -0.62 0.98
N ASP A 101 -4.53 -0.19 2.23
CA ASP A 101 -5.40 -0.80 3.22
C ASP A 101 -6.88 -0.65 2.83
N LEU A 102 -7.73 -1.56 3.32
CA LEU A 102 -9.18 -1.48 3.21
C LEU A 102 -9.70 -0.12 3.74
N ASN A 103 -9.10 0.36 4.81
CA ASN A 103 -9.44 1.60 5.50
C ASN A 103 -8.67 2.82 4.94
N VAL A 104 -8.35 2.81 3.64
CA VAL A 104 -7.54 3.85 3.00
C VAL A 104 -8.12 5.26 3.14
N LEU A 105 -9.44 5.39 3.25
CA LEU A 105 -10.10 6.70 3.45
C LEU A 105 -9.79 7.31 4.82
N GLY A 106 -9.64 6.47 5.85
CA GLY A 106 -9.24 6.87 7.20
C GLY A 106 -7.72 6.93 7.38
N LYS A 107 -7.01 5.85 7.03
CA LYS A 107 -5.55 5.71 7.22
C LYS A 107 -4.71 6.50 6.22
N GLY A 108 -5.25 6.83 5.05
CA GLY A 108 -4.51 7.41 3.92
C GLY A 108 -3.81 6.35 3.06
N ARG A 109 -3.29 6.80 1.93
CA ARG A 109 -2.61 5.92 0.95
C ARG A 109 -1.20 5.59 1.40
N VAL A 110 -0.74 4.37 1.11
CA VAL A 110 0.66 3.94 1.32
C VAL A 110 1.64 4.92 0.69
N ARG A 111 1.36 5.33 -0.56
CA ARG A 111 2.20 6.28 -1.29
C ARG A 111 2.39 7.62 -0.56
N ASP A 112 1.37 8.09 0.14
CA ASP A 112 1.41 9.38 0.84
C ASP A 112 2.11 9.27 2.19
N ALA A 113 2.10 8.07 2.80
CA ALA A 113 2.79 7.80 4.05
C ALA A 113 4.33 7.67 3.89
N VAL A 114 4.82 7.29 2.70
CA VAL A 114 6.27 7.19 2.44
C VAL A 114 6.87 8.58 2.33
N LEU A 115 7.78 8.94 3.24
CA LEU A 115 8.48 10.24 3.29
C LEU A 115 9.86 10.16 2.65
N GLN A 116 10.59 9.05 2.88
CA GLN A 116 11.92 8.81 2.34
C GLN A 116 12.11 7.33 2.05
N ILE A 117 12.90 7.03 1.03
CA ILE A 117 13.40 5.68 0.75
C ILE A 117 14.90 5.73 0.57
N ARG A 118 15.63 4.80 1.19
CA ARG A 118 16.96 4.38 0.78
C ARG A 118 16.86 3.09 0.02
N TYR A 119 17.47 3.04 -1.13
CA TYR A 119 17.43 1.87 -2.01
C TYR A 119 18.81 1.60 -2.61
N ILE A 120 19.02 0.37 -3.05
CA ILE A 120 20.22 0.00 -3.82
C ILE A 120 19.84 0.08 -5.30
N SER A 121 20.62 0.86 -6.05
CA SER A 121 20.44 1.05 -7.49
C SER A 121 20.85 -0.19 -8.29
N ALA A 122 20.60 -0.18 -9.61
CA ALA A 122 21.07 -1.23 -10.50
C ALA A 122 22.60 -1.34 -10.54
N ASP A 123 23.33 -0.28 -10.22
CA ASP A 123 24.79 -0.25 -10.18
C ASP A 123 25.36 -0.68 -8.81
N GLY A 124 24.49 -1.06 -7.86
CA GLY A 124 24.90 -1.44 -6.49
C GLY A 124 25.10 -0.28 -5.53
N GLU A 125 24.81 0.95 -5.95
CA GLU A 125 25.02 2.16 -5.15
C GLU A 125 23.84 2.41 -4.17
N ILE A 126 24.15 2.93 -2.98
CA ILE A 126 23.17 3.34 -2.00
C ILE A 126 22.64 4.74 -2.36
N VAL A 127 21.35 4.82 -2.68
CA VAL A 127 20.70 6.06 -3.08
C VAL A 127 19.59 6.42 -2.10
N SER A 128 19.49 7.71 -1.74
CA SER A 128 18.42 8.28 -0.92
C SER A 128 17.52 9.19 -1.74
N SER A 129 16.19 9.07 -1.54
CA SER A 129 15.20 9.96 -2.14
C SER A 129 14.11 10.32 -1.12
N GLY A 130 13.72 11.59 -1.09
CA GLY A 130 12.85 12.14 -0.06
C GLY A 130 13.64 12.67 1.16
N ALA A 131 12.92 12.99 2.22
CA ALA A 131 13.50 13.45 3.49
C ALA A 131 12.62 12.98 4.66
N PRO A 132 13.22 12.77 5.86
CA PRO A 132 12.49 12.33 7.05
C PRO A 132 11.71 13.51 7.70
N VAL A 133 10.89 14.20 6.90
CA VAL A 133 10.08 15.35 7.33
C VAL A 133 8.70 15.30 6.64
N VAL A 134 7.67 15.70 7.36
CA VAL A 134 6.29 15.66 6.86
C VAL A 134 6.05 16.67 5.72
N LYS A 135 6.76 17.79 5.71
CA LYS A 135 6.71 18.80 4.65
C LYS A 135 8.07 18.93 3.98
N ASN A 136 8.22 18.30 2.83
CA ASN A 136 9.38 18.51 1.94
C ASN A 136 8.92 19.35 0.75
N VAL A 137 9.47 20.56 0.62
CA VAL A 137 9.15 21.51 -0.46
C VAL A 137 10.26 21.60 -1.52
N SER A 138 11.36 20.88 -1.34
CA SER A 138 12.50 20.90 -2.24
C SER A 138 12.77 19.52 -2.84
N GLY A 139 12.89 19.45 -4.15
CA GLY A 139 13.28 18.25 -4.89
C GLY A 139 12.11 17.44 -5.46
N PHE A 140 12.47 16.53 -6.36
CA PHE A 140 11.50 15.59 -6.96
C PHE A 140 11.15 14.49 -5.99
N ASN A 141 9.87 14.12 -5.93
CA ASN A 141 9.37 13.03 -5.09
C ASN A 141 9.68 11.64 -5.70
N LEU A 142 10.93 11.37 -6.06
CA LEU A 142 11.34 10.11 -6.71
C LEU A 142 11.02 8.89 -5.85
N HIS A 143 11.08 9.00 -4.52
CA HIS A 143 10.67 7.93 -3.59
C HIS A 143 9.25 7.41 -3.86
N LYS A 144 8.34 8.27 -4.37
CA LYS A 144 6.97 7.85 -4.71
C LYS A 144 6.90 6.89 -5.91
N LEU A 145 7.93 6.83 -6.76
CA LEU A 145 7.99 5.88 -7.88
C LEU A 145 8.24 4.44 -7.43
N PHE A 146 8.80 4.25 -6.23
CA PHE A 146 9.06 2.92 -5.68
C PHE A 146 7.81 2.23 -5.16
N VAL A 147 6.77 3.02 -4.83
CA VAL A 147 5.47 2.47 -4.39
C VAL A 147 4.76 1.84 -5.58
N GLY A 148 4.62 0.52 -5.57
CA GLY A 148 4.07 -0.28 -6.67
C GLY A 148 5.07 -0.59 -7.79
N SER A 149 6.37 -0.38 -7.58
CA SER A 149 7.42 -0.68 -8.57
C SER A 149 7.81 -2.16 -8.67
N PHE A 150 7.33 -3.00 -7.76
CA PHE A 150 7.73 -4.43 -7.64
C PHE A 150 9.24 -4.64 -7.55
N GLY A 151 9.97 -3.62 -7.03
CA GLY A 151 11.42 -3.65 -6.90
C GLY A 151 12.18 -3.59 -8.24
N THR A 152 11.52 -3.20 -9.33
CA THR A 152 12.12 -3.15 -10.67
C THR A 152 12.91 -1.86 -10.95
N LEU A 153 12.75 -0.85 -10.10
CA LEU A 153 13.45 0.45 -10.20
C LEU A 153 14.60 0.61 -9.20
N GLY A 154 14.66 -0.27 -8.20
CA GLY A 154 15.66 -0.27 -7.14
C GLY A 154 15.23 -1.18 -6.00
N LEU A 155 16.19 -1.69 -5.24
CA LEU A 155 15.94 -2.62 -4.15
C LEU A 155 15.84 -1.84 -2.83
N ILE A 156 14.64 -1.75 -2.27
CA ILE A 156 14.38 -0.97 -1.06
C ILE A 156 15.13 -1.56 0.13
N ALA A 157 15.97 -0.75 0.78
CA ALA A 157 16.76 -1.12 1.94
C ALA A 157 16.18 -0.57 3.25
N GLU A 158 15.72 0.69 3.23
CA GLU A 158 15.18 1.40 4.38
C GLU A 158 14.08 2.37 3.94
N VAL A 159 13.11 2.59 4.81
CA VAL A 159 11.98 3.49 4.55
C VAL A 159 11.68 4.34 5.77
N THR A 160 11.45 5.63 5.54
CA THR A 160 10.84 6.53 6.53
C THR A 160 9.37 6.71 6.21
N LEU A 161 8.53 6.43 7.19
CA LEU A 161 7.07 6.48 7.08
C LEU A 161 6.50 7.52 8.04
N ARG A 162 5.45 8.20 7.60
CA ARG A 162 4.56 8.92 8.48
C ARG A 162 3.66 7.93 9.21
N THR A 163 3.49 8.13 10.52
CA THR A 163 2.53 7.42 11.34
C THR A 163 1.24 8.23 11.52
N ASN A 164 0.22 7.60 12.05
CA ASN A 164 -1.05 8.21 12.41
C ASN A 164 -1.45 7.69 13.80
N PRO A 165 -2.19 8.47 14.59
CA PRO A 165 -2.76 7.96 15.84
C PRO A 165 -3.69 6.77 15.58
N ILE A 166 -3.74 5.83 16.51
CA ILE A 166 -4.80 4.82 16.56
C ILE A 166 -6.08 5.55 16.98
N PRO A 167 -7.21 5.34 16.28
CA PRO A 167 -8.46 6.00 16.64
C PRO A 167 -8.96 5.54 18.02
N ALA A 168 -9.60 6.44 18.75
CA ALA A 168 -10.19 6.12 20.06
C ALA A 168 -11.40 5.17 19.95
N GLU A 169 -12.09 5.23 18.80
CA GLU A 169 -13.25 4.39 18.47
C GLU A 169 -13.12 3.81 17.07
N SER A 170 -13.54 2.58 16.90
CA SER A 170 -13.54 1.86 15.62
C SER A 170 -14.77 0.96 15.56
N MET A 171 -15.62 1.12 14.56
CA MET A 171 -16.93 0.46 14.49
C MET A 171 -17.28 0.06 13.07
N TRP A 172 -17.77 -1.19 12.90
CA TRP A 172 -18.37 -1.65 11.68
C TRP A 172 -19.89 -1.65 11.76
N LEU A 173 -20.54 -1.17 10.71
CA LEU A 173 -21.98 -1.15 10.55
C LEU A 173 -22.38 -1.75 9.19
N THR A 174 -23.50 -2.44 9.11
CA THR A 174 -24.02 -3.00 7.85
C THR A 174 -25.51 -2.79 7.71
N ALA A 175 -25.96 -2.59 6.47
CA ALA A 175 -27.36 -2.55 6.10
C ALA A 175 -27.56 -3.14 4.68
N ALA A 176 -28.71 -3.77 4.44
CA ALA A 176 -29.10 -4.27 3.13
C ALA A 176 -29.86 -3.18 2.35
N ASP A 177 -29.84 -3.30 1.01
CA ASP A 177 -30.65 -2.52 0.07
C ASP A 177 -30.50 -0.98 0.21
N MET A 178 -29.29 -0.54 0.56
CA MET A 178 -28.97 0.88 0.70
C MET A 178 -28.11 1.35 -0.48
N ASP A 179 -28.35 2.58 -0.96
CA ASP A 179 -27.48 3.22 -1.95
C ASP A 179 -26.13 3.57 -1.31
N PRO A 180 -25.03 2.88 -1.71
CA PRO A 180 -23.72 3.08 -1.11
C PRO A 180 -23.14 4.47 -1.39
N LEU A 181 -23.52 5.14 -2.49
CA LEU A 181 -23.08 6.50 -2.81
C LEU A 181 -23.77 7.52 -1.92
N GLN A 182 -25.06 7.38 -1.70
CA GLN A 182 -25.80 8.23 -0.78
C GLN A 182 -25.20 8.14 0.63
N ILE A 183 -24.87 6.92 1.08
CA ILE A 183 -24.21 6.69 2.36
C ILE A 183 -22.83 7.40 2.38
N PHE A 184 -21.98 7.12 1.39
CA PHE A 184 -20.64 7.70 1.30
C PHE A 184 -20.67 9.23 1.35
N ASN A 185 -21.55 9.86 0.55
CA ASN A 185 -21.68 11.32 0.48
C ASN A 185 -22.29 11.94 1.75
N SER A 186 -23.02 11.15 2.52
CA SER A 186 -23.63 11.63 3.78
C SER A 186 -22.65 11.67 4.93
N LEU A 187 -21.61 10.83 4.92
CA LEU A 187 -20.69 10.68 6.03
C LEU A 187 -19.55 11.70 5.97
N TYR A 188 -19.06 12.06 7.14
CA TYR A 188 -17.82 12.83 7.26
C TYR A 188 -16.66 11.86 7.46
N LYS A 189 -15.81 11.72 6.44
CA LYS A 189 -14.57 10.96 6.48
C LYS A 189 -14.71 9.51 7.03
N PRO A 190 -15.56 8.65 6.41
CA PRO A 190 -15.60 7.24 6.76
C PRO A 190 -14.24 6.58 6.50
N SER A 191 -13.88 5.55 7.27
CA SER A 191 -12.66 4.76 7.04
C SER A 191 -12.78 3.84 5.85
N ALA A 192 -13.98 3.24 5.67
CA ALA A 192 -14.35 2.49 4.49
C ALA A 192 -15.86 2.54 4.26
N VAL A 193 -16.29 2.48 3.00
CA VAL A 193 -17.66 2.17 2.59
C VAL A 193 -17.57 1.07 1.53
N LEU A 194 -18.09 -0.10 1.83
CA LEU A 194 -18.01 -1.29 0.97
C LEU A 194 -19.41 -1.68 0.50
N TRP A 195 -19.48 -2.30 -0.67
CA TRP A 195 -20.75 -2.70 -1.27
C TRP A 195 -20.59 -3.93 -2.18
N ASP A 196 -21.48 -4.91 -2.08
CA ASP A 196 -21.50 -6.13 -2.91
C ASP A 196 -22.65 -6.21 -3.92
N GLY A 197 -23.43 -5.16 -4.04
CA GLY A 197 -24.63 -5.14 -4.88
C GLY A 197 -25.93 -5.24 -4.09
N GLY A 198 -25.91 -5.75 -2.86
CA GLY A 198 -27.07 -5.89 -1.98
C GLY A 198 -26.83 -5.29 -0.60
N SER A 199 -25.69 -5.61 -0.01
CA SER A 199 -25.29 -5.11 1.32
C SER A 199 -24.28 -3.99 1.25
N THR A 200 -24.42 -3.02 2.13
CA THR A 200 -23.43 -1.95 2.35
C THR A 200 -22.83 -2.10 3.74
N TRP A 201 -21.50 -2.04 3.81
CA TRP A 201 -20.73 -2.00 5.06
C TRP A 201 -20.05 -0.66 5.19
N VAL A 202 -20.09 -0.11 6.39
CA VAL A 202 -19.46 1.16 6.73
C VAL A 202 -18.51 0.95 7.90
N HIS A 203 -17.27 1.38 7.74
CA HIS A 203 -16.29 1.43 8.82
C HIS A 203 -16.10 2.87 9.25
N LEU A 204 -16.38 3.15 10.52
CA LEU A 204 -16.20 4.46 11.15
C LEU A 204 -15.02 4.35 12.13
N GLU A 205 -14.11 5.31 12.06
CA GLU A 205 -12.98 5.43 12.98
C GLU A 205 -12.79 6.91 13.37
N GLY A 206 -12.44 7.18 14.63
CA GLY A 206 -12.15 8.55 15.07
C GLY A 206 -12.32 8.77 16.55
N HIS A 207 -12.68 9.99 16.92
CA HIS A 207 -13.10 10.32 18.27
C HIS A 207 -14.50 9.76 18.54
N THR A 208 -14.72 9.24 19.74
CA THR A 208 -15.99 8.61 20.13
C THR A 208 -17.22 9.47 19.81
N PRO A 209 -17.27 10.79 20.14
CA PRO A 209 -18.42 11.62 19.79
C PRO A 209 -18.69 11.72 18.27
N ASP A 210 -17.63 11.75 17.45
CA ASP A 210 -17.76 11.86 16.01
C ASP A 210 -18.30 10.54 15.41
N VAL A 211 -17.80 9.41 15.90
CA VAL A 211 -18.26 8.07 15.48
C VAL A 211 -19.73 7.87 15.86
N GLU A 212 -20.12 8.20 17.09
CA GLU A 212 -21.51 8.11 17.57
C GLU A 212 -22.48 9.03 16.80
N ASN A 213 -22.05 10.24 16.45
CA ASN A 213 -22.84 11.15 15.61
C ASN A 213 -23.05 10.57 14.21
N GLN A 214 -22.03 9.98 13.60
CA GLN A 214 -22.15 9.35 12.29
C GLN A 214 -23.03 8.08 12.35
N LYS A 215 -22.90 7.25 13.40
CA LYS A 215 -23.78 6.11 13.66
C LYS A 215 -25.25 6.55 13.78
N THR A 216 -25.51 7.60 14.54
CA THR A 216 -26.85 8.20 14.68
C THR A 216 -27.39 8.70 13.35
N LYS A 217 -26.55 9.27 12.50
CA LYS A 217 -26.94 9.69 11.15
C LYS A 217 -27.32 8.51 10.26
N LEU A 218 -26.52 7.45 10.27
CA LEU A 218 -26.78 6.21 9.53
C LEU A 218 -28.10 5.55 9.98
N SER A 219 -28.37 5.51 11.28
CA SER A 219 -29.61 4.93 11.81
C SER A 219 -30.90 5.66 11.37
N LYS A 220 -30.78 6.96 11.01
CA LYS A 220 -31.89 7.73 10.40
C LYS A 220 -32.06 7.47 8.91
N MET A 221 -31.02 6.96 8.25
CA MET A 221 -31.07 6.65 6.81
C MET A 221 -31.59 5.24 6.53
N GLY A 222 -31.36 4.29 7.45
CA GLY A 222 -31.79 2.91 7.28
C GLY A 222 -31.49 2.04 8.51
N ASN A 223 -31.82 0.75 8.38
CA ASN A 223 -31.65 -0.22 9.47
C ASN A 223 -30.20 -0.73 9.52
N PHE A 224 -29.27 0.11 9.95
CA PHE A 224 -27.87 -0.27 10.16
C PHE A 224 -27.72 -1.07 11.45
N LYS A 225 -27.05 -2.20 11.35
CA LYS A 225 -26.67 -3.06 12.48
C LYS A 225 -25.18 -2.99 12.70
N GLU A 226 -24.76 -2.89 13.94
CA GLU A 226 -23.37 -3.02 14.33
C GLU A 226 -22.92 -4.49 14.19
N ILE A 227 -21.71 -4.69 13.67
CA ILE A 227 -21.09 -5.98 13.50
C ILE A 227 -19.64 -5.93 14.03
N GLU A 228 -19.12 -7.04 14.47
CA GLU A 228 -17.80 -7.12 15.11
C GLU A 228 -16.67 -6.93 14.09
N ILE A 229 -16.79 -7.52 12.93
CA ILE A 229 -15.79 -7.45 11.84
C ILE A 229 -16.46 -7.14 10.50
N GLY A 230 -15.71 -6.51 9.60
CA GLY A 230 -16.16 -6.25 8.23
C GLY A 230 -16.30 -7.53 7.38
N PRO A 231 -16.73 -7.41 6.13
CA PRO A 231 -16.93 -8.56 5.26
C PRO A 231 -15.61 -9.24 4.89
N ASP A 232 -15.67 -10.54 4.66
CA ASP A 232 -14.57 -11.31 4.06
C ASP A 232 -14.37 -10.86 2.62
N LEU A 233 -13.12 -10.47 2.31
CA LEU A 233 -12.79 -9.95 0.98
C LEU A 233 -12.39 -11.09 0.03
N PRO A 234 -12.94 -11.15 -1.20
CA PRO A 234 -12.48 -12.07 -2.22
C PRO A 234 -10.98 -11.89 -2.57
N PRO A 235 -10.33 -12.93 -3.11
CA PRO A 235 -8.86 -12.99 -3.19
C PRO A 235 -8.25 -12.05 -4.25
N PHE A 236 -8.98 -11.70 -5.32
CA PHE A 236 -8.44 -10.92 -6.42
C PHE A 236 -8.84 -9.46 -6.32
N ARG A 237 -7.85 -8.59 -6.44
CA ARG A 237 -8.08 -7.16 -6.42
C ARG A 237 -8.16 -6.61 -7.84
N TRP A 238 -9.25 -5.88 -8.12
CA TRP A 238 -9.46 -5.12 -9.33
C TRP A 238 -9.32 -3.62 -9.03
N SER A 239 -8.93 -2.85 -10.03
CA SER A 239 -8.99 -1.40 -9.99
C SER A 239 -9.94 -0.91 -11.07
N LEU A 240 -10.92 -0.13 -10.69
CA LEU A 240 -11.89 0.49 -11.58
C LEU A 240 -11.93 2.00 -11.33
N PRO A 241 -12.28 2.82 -12.33
CA PRO A 241 -12.63 4.20 -12.06
C PRO A 241 -13.74 4.25 -11.00
N PRO A 242 -13.67 5.13 -9.99
CA PRO A 242 -14.69 5.21 -8.94
C PRO A 242 -16.11 5.37 -9.47
N ALA A 243 -16.29 6.06 -10.61
CA ALA A 243 -17.58 6.22 -11.27
C ALA A 243 -18.20 4.91 -11.80
N ASN A 244 -17.37 3.88 -12.05
CA ASN A 244 -17.85 2.61 -12.61
C ASN A 244 -18.19 1.57 -11.53
N LEU A 245 -18.05 1.91 -10.25
CA LEU A 245 -18.30 0.97 -9.15
C LEU A 245 -19.78 0.57 -9.02
N TYR A 246 -20.69 1.37 -9.57
CA TYR A 246 -22.14 1.08 -9.59
C TYR A 246 -22.55 0.10 -10.70
N GLU A 247 -21.64 -0.15 -11.61
CA GLU A 247 -21.84 -1.02 -12.77
C GLU A 247 -21.04 -2.33 -12.65
N ILE A 248 -20.67 -2.72 -11.43
CA ILE A 248 -19.82 -3.91 -11.20
C ILE A 248 -20.47 -5.19 -11.74
N SER A 249 -21.80 -5.25 -11.79
CA SER A 249 -22.54 -6.39 -12.36
C SER A 249 -22.27 -6.60 -13.86
N GLN A 250 -21.78 -5.60 -14.59
CA GLN A 250 -21.41 -5.71 -16.01
C GLN A 250 -20.12 -6.50 -16.21
N TYR A 251 -19.30 -6.66 -15.15
CA TYR A 251 -18.04 -7.36 -15.22
C TYR A 251 -18.20 -8.81 -14.77
N LYS A 252 -17.54 -9.74 -15.44
CA LYS A 252 -17.53 -11.17 -15.06
C LYS A 252 -16.55 -11.40 -13.90
N MET A 253 -16.86 -10.88 -12.72
CA MET A 253 -15.99 -10.90 -11.54
C MET A 253 -16.29 -12.06 -10.58
N GLY A 254 -17.45 -12.72 -10.70
CA GLY A 254 -18.02 -13.53 -9.63
C GLY A 254 -18.50 -12.66 -8.46
N TYR A 255 -18.55 -13.22 -7.25
CA TYR A 255 -18.84 -12.43 -6.06
C TYR A 255 -17.79 -11.34 -5.89
N SER A 256 -18.24 -10.13 -5.59
CA SER A 256 -17.34 -8.98 -5.53
C SER A 256 -17.79 -7.93 -4.53
N ILE A 257 -16.83 -7.24 -3.93
CA ILE A 257 -17.05 -6.17 -2.97
C ILE A 257 -16.30 -4.92 -3.45
N ALA A 258 -17.02 -3.85 -3.71
CA ALA A 258 -16.48 -2.57 -4.15
C ALA A 258 -16.18 -1.64 -2.97
N SER A 259 -15.05 -0.95 -2.99
CA SER A 259 -14.71 0.15 -2.07
C SER A 259 -15.13 1.48 -2.68
N ILE A 260 -16.22 2.02 -2.18
CA ILE A 260 -16.83 3.24 -2.68
C ILE A 260 -15.91 4.45 -2.44
N GLY A 261 -15.77 5.31 -3.43
CA GLY A 261 -14.87 6.47 -3.39
C GLY A 261 -13.38 6.16 -3.62
N VAL A 262 -12.99 4.86 -3.69
CA VAL A 262 -11.59 4.45 -3.85
C VAL A 262 -11.31 3.90 -5.25
N GLY A 263 -12.22 3.12 -5.82
CA GLY A 263 -12.03 2.45 -7.10
C GLY A 263 -11.39 1.06 -6.99
N THR A 264 -11.26 0.51 -5.79
CA THR A 264 -10.84 -0.88 -5.56
C THR A 264 -12.07 -1.79 -5.50
N VAL A 265 -11.99 -2.96 -6.14
CA VAL A 265 -12.99 -4.03 -6.01
C VAL A 265 -12.24 -5.32 -5.68
N TRP A 266 -12.71 -6.07 -4.70
CA TRP A 266 -12.25 -7.43 -4.45
C TRP A 266 -13.23 -8.39 -5.14
N ALA A 267 -12.74 -9.40 -5.85
CA ALA A 267 -13.54 -10.29 -6.70
C ALA A 267 -13.06 -11.74 -6.62
N GLU A 268 -13.93 -12.69 -6.96
CA GLU A 268 -13.59 -14.12 -7.03
C GLU A 268 -12.68 -14.45 -8.21
N HIS A 269 -12.74 -13.67 -9.28
CA HIS A 269 -11.94 -13.90 -10.49
C HIS A 269 -10.90 -12.79 -10.69
N PRO A 270 -9.72 -13.14 -11.26
CA PRO A 270 -8.67 -12.17 -11.52
C PRO A 270 -9.10 -11.14 -12.57
N GLN A 271 -8.63 -9.91 -12.41
CA GLN A 271 -8.87 -8.85 -13.38
C GLN A 271 -8.24 -9.23 -14.73
N PRO A 272 -8.98 -9.18 -15.84
CA PRO A 272 -8.41 -9.34 -17.17
C PRO A 272 -7.31 -8.30 -17.41
N MET A 273 -6.26 -8.72 -18.13
CA MET A 273 -5.17 -7.81 -18.46
C MET A 273 -5.73 -6.63 -19.26
N ARG A 274 -5.58 -5.42 -18.71
CA ARG A 274 -6.01 -4.21 -19.43
C ARG A 274 -5.05 -3.95 -20.58
N SER A 275 -5.59 -3.48 -21.70
CA SER A 275 -4.77 -2.83 -22.72
C SER A 275 -4.16 -1.59 -22.08
N SER A 276 -2.85 -1.61 -21.83
CA SER A 276 -2.19 -0.42 -21.29
C SER A 276 -2.15 0.68 -22.33
N ASP A 277 -2.45 1.91 -21.91
CA ASP A 277 -2.27 3.10 -22.72
C ASP A 277 -0.83 3.15 -23.27
N ARG A 278 -0.67 3.39 -24.57
CA ARG A 278 0.64 3.46 -25.23
C ARG A 278 1.55 4.52 -24.59
N GLY A 279 0.98 5.63 -24.13
CA GLY A 279 1.74 6.68 -23.44
C GLY A 279 2.28 6.19 -22.11
N LYS A 280 1.46 5.47 -21.34
CA LYS A 280 1.86 4.83 -20.08
C LYS A 280 2.99 3.83 -20.28
N GLN A 281 2.87 2.95 -21.28
CA GLN A 281 3.93 1.96 -21.61
C GLN A 281 5.27 2.64 -21.94
N ILE A 282 5.26 3.71 -22.73
CA ILE A 282 6.47 4.45 -23.08
C ILE A 282 7.13 5.03 -21.82
N ILE A 283 6.35 5.60 -20.89
CA ILE A 283 6.87 6.18 -19.66
C ILE A 283 7.48 5.07 -18.79
N GLU A 284 6.80 3.95 -18.63
CA GLU A 284 7.26 2.80 -17.85
C GLU A 284 8.57 2.22 -18.40
N GLN A 285 8.66 2.06 -19.73
CA GLN A 285 9.89 1.60 -20.39
C GLN A 285 11.04 2.58 -20.21
N ARG A 286 10.79 3.88 -20.33
CA ARG A 286 11.82 4.91 -20.10
C ARG A 286 12.30 4.93 -18.65
N LEU A 287 11.40 4.82 -17.68
CA LEU A 287 11.74 4.71 -16.27
C LEU A 287 12.61 3.46 -16.02
N LYS A 288 12.18 2.30 -16.52
CA LYS A 288 12.96 1.06 -16.39
C LYS A 288 14.35 1.21 -17.01
N GLN A 289 14.44 1.75 -18.22
CA GLN A 289 15.70 1.95 -18.91
C GLN A 289 16.63 2.94 -18.17
N GLN A 290 16.07 3.96 -17.51
CA GLN A 290 16.84 4.93 -16.74
C GLN A 290 17.34 4.36 -15.40
N PHE A 291 16.51 3.57 -14.70
CA PHE A 291 16.83 3.04 -13.38
C PHE A 291 17.55 1.70 -13.41
N ASP A 292 17.31 0.89 -14.43
CA ASP A 292 17.87 -0.46 -14.58
C ASP A 292 18.05 -0.83 -16.06
N PRO A 293 19.02 -0.20 -16.76
CA PRO A 293 19.24 -0.39 -18.20
C PRO A 293 19.58 -1.83 -18.57
N MET A 294 20.18 -2.59 -17.66
CA MET A 294 20.57 -3.98 -17.86
C MET A 294 19.49 -5.00 -17.46
N ASN A 295 18.31 -4.51 -17.02
CA ASN A 295 17.18 -5.33 -16.58
C ASN A 295 17.57 -6.39 -15.53
N ARG A 296 18.42 -6.03 -14.57
CA ARG A 296 18.92 -6.95 -13.55
C ARG A 296 18.06 -7.01 -12.29
N LEU A 297 17.25 -5.96 -12.01
CA LEU A 297 16.45 -5.85 -10.78
C LEU A 297 15.08 -6.51 -10.96
N ASN A 298 14.81 -7.56 -10.18
CA ASN A 298 13.57 -8.36 -10.22
C ASN A 298 13.17 -8.72 -11.67
N PRO A 299 14.08 -9.31 -12.49
CA PRO A 299 13.84 -9.59 -13.90
C PRO A 299 12.65 -10.54 -14.05
N GLY A 300 11.81 -10.29 -15.08
CA GLY A 300 10.54 -11.01 -15.29
C GLY A 300 9.33 -10.34 -14.62
N ARG A 301 9.53 -9.48 -13.62
CA ARG A 301 8.48 -8.63 -13.08
C ARG A 301 8.19 -7.47 -14.03
N LYS A 302 6.91 -7.14 -14.18
CA LYS A 302 6.50 -6.01 -15.04
C LYS A 302 6.39 -4.74 -14.22
N VAL A 303 7.01 -3.66 -14.69
CA VAL A 303 6.78 -2.31 -14.19
C VAL A 303 5.36 -1.93 -14.59
N GLY A 304 4.58 -1.39 -13.65
CA GLY A 304 3.46 -0.55 -14.08
C GLY A 304 2.10 -1.18 -14.28
N ASN A 305 1.78 -2.33 -13.73
CA ASN A 305 0.37 -2.65 -13.51
C ASN A 305 -0.10 -1.97 -12.18
N TRP A 306 -0.04 -0.64 -12.19
CA TRP A 306 -0.60 0.19 -11.13
C TRP A 306 -2.12 0.05 -11.15
N SER A 307 -2.65 -0.82 -10.35
CA SER A 307 -4.08 -0.96 -10.11
C SER A 307 -4.48 -0.12 -8.90
#